data_2dfb427babc6a6c2ce041d880b002e48
#
_entry.id   2dfb427babc6a6c2ce041d880b002e48
#
_cell.length_a   1.000
_cell.length_b   1.000
_cell.length_c   1.000
_cell.angle_alpha   90.00
_cell.angle_beta   90.00
_cell.angle_gamma   90.00
#
_symmetry.space_group_name_H-M   'P 1'
#
loop_
_entity.id
_entity.type
_entity.pdbx_description
1 polymer ?
#
loop_
_entity_poly.entity_id
_entity_poly.type
_entity_poly.pdbx_seq_one_letter_code
_entity_poly.pdbx_strand_id
1 'polypeptide(L)'
;MAIVLGQKLVKDTEKYNYYSIGITLPIQIGNTAFNQSFTTIEQTKSNIKNLLLTKKYERLMQPNLGSGMQELLFEMNDEDLAQKIEDTINSSMETWLPFVTIEDISIEQTNEFKDSNQVNVSLRFRIQNNVNLETLSFNIQA
;
A
#
# COMPACT_ATOMS: atom_id res chain seq x y z
N MET A 1 21.65 29.30 -11.55
CA MET A 1 21.20 28.59 -12.74
C MET A 1 21.07 27.07 -12.55
N ALA A 2 21.95 26.42 -11.84
CA ALA A 2 21.92 24.94 -11.63
C ALA A 2 20.68 24.42 -10.86
N ILE A 3 20.13 25.22 -9.94
CA ILE A 3 18.98 24.83 -9.11
C ILE A 3 17.66 24.77 -9.92
N VAL A 4 17.53 25.62 -10.92
CA VAL A 4 16.34 25.64 -11.79
C VAL A 4 16.34 24.44 -12.76
N LEU A 5 17.50 23.97 -13.18
CA LEU A 5 17.66 22.78 -14.00
C LEU A 5 17.25 21.49 -13.25
N GLY A 6 17.57 21.42 -11.95
CA GLY A 6 17.18 20.27 -11.12
C GLY A 6 15.67 20.14 -10.91
N GLN A 7 14.97 21.25 -10.67
CA GLN A 7 13.50 21.23 -10.54
C GLN A 7 12.79 20.97 -11.88
N LYS A 8 13.34 21.42 -12.97
CA LYS A 8 12.79 21.18 -14.30
C LYS A 8 12.97 19.73 -14.73
N LEU A 9 14.10 19.12 -14.41
CA LEU A 9 14.37 17.70 -14.67
C LEU A 9 13.45 16.76 -13.87
N VAL A 10 13.12 17.09 -12.62
CA VAL A 10 12.19 16.29 -11.81
C VAL A 10 10.76 16.38 -12.38
N LYS A 11 10.31 17.56 -12.79
CA LYS A 11 9.00 17.72 -13.42
C LYS A 11 8.92 17.09 -14.80
N ASP A 12 10.00 17.15 -15.57
CA ASP A 12 10.04 16.57 -16.93
C ASP A 12 10.17 15.03 -16.85
N THR A 13 10.81 14.47 -15.82
CA THR A 13 10.85 13.01 -15.60
C THR A 13 9.49 12.43 -15.15
N GLU A 14 8.70 13.17 -14.40
CA GLU A 14 7.32 12.76 -14.10
C GLU A 14 6.41 12.82 -15.33
N LYS A 15 6.70 13.70 -16.27
CA LYS A 15 5.89 13.89 -17.48
C LYS A 15 6.27 12.97 -18.64
N TYR A 16 7.50 12.45 -18.65
CA TYR A 16 8.04 11.58 -19.71
C TYR A 16 8.75 10.36 -19.12
N ASN A 17 8.04 9.59 -18.30
CA ASN A 17 8.58 8.34 -17.80
C ASN A 17 8.62 7.29 -18.90
N TYR A 18 9.72 7.29 -19.66
CA TYR A 18 10.01 6.22 -20.62
C TYR A 18 10.48 4.94 -19.94
N TYR A 19 10.88 5.01 -18.68
CA TYR A 19 11.37 3.88 -17.91
C TYR A 19 10.37 3.51 -16.84
N SER A 20 10.01 2.23 -16.80
CA SER A 20 9.18 1.71 -15.71
C SER A 20 9.97 1.67 -14.41
N ILE A 21 9.35 2.10 -13.31
CA ILE A 21 9.93 2.07 -11.97
C ILE A 21 9.66 0.71 -11.33
N GLY A 22 8.53 0.08 -11.67
CA GLY A 22 8.14 -1.20 -11.11
C GLY A 22 6.88 -1.78 -11.74
N ILE A 23 6.22 -2.65 -11.02
CA ILE A 23 5.02 -3.38 -11.46
C ILE A 23 3.83 -2.94 -10.60
N THR A 24 2.68 -2.69 -11.24
CA THR A 24 1.45 -2.35 -10.53
C THR A 24 0.72 -3.58 -10.01
N LEU A 25 0.14 -3.48 -8.82
CA LEU A 25 -0.69 -4.50 -8.22
C LEU A 25 -2.18 -4.07 -8.20
N PRO A 26 -3.13 -4.96 -8.48
CA PRO A 26 -2.98 -6.39 -8.78
C PRO A 26 -2.35 -6.63 -10.16
N ILE A 27 -1.67 -7.77 -10.31
CA ILE A 27 -1.07 -8.16 -11.58
C ILE A 27 -2.20 -8.46 -12.58
N GLN A 28 -2.30 -7.66 -13.62
CA GLN A 28 -3.24 -7.87 -14.72
C GLN A 28 -2.45 -8.23 -15.97
N ILE A 29 -2.87 -9.30 -16.62
CA ILE A 29 -2.31 -9.69 -17.90
C ILE A 29 -3.04 -8.89 -18.96
N GLY A 30 -2.38 -7.81 -19.43
CA GLY A 30 -2.84 -6.98 -20.54
C GLY A 30 -2.13 -7.36 -21.84
N ASN A 31 -2.05 -6.40 -22.77
CA ASN A 31 -1.29 -6.54 -24.02
C ASN A 31 0.23 -6.69 -23.77
N THR A 32 0.71 -6.30 -22.62
CA THR A 32 2.06 -6.56 -22.09
C THR A 32 1.94 -7.55 -20.94
N ALA A 33 2.96 -8.39 -20.75
CA ALA A 33 2.95 -9.46 -19.74
C ALA A 33 2.68 -8.96 -18.32
N PHE A 34 3.02 -7.70 -18.01
CA PHE A 34 2.78 -7.05 -16.72
C PHE A 34 2.47 -5.57 -16.91
N ASN A 35 1.52 -5.05 -16.15
CA ASN A 35 1.30 -3.61 -16.08
C ASN A 35 2.45 -2.97 -15.29
N GLN A 36 3.09 -1.99 -15.90
CA GLN A 36 4.24 -1.30 -15.34
C GLN A 36 3.80 0.00 -14.66
N SER A 37 4.45 0.36 -13.56
CA SER A 37 4.30 1.67 -12.94
C SER A 37 5.35 2.64 -13.48
N PHE A 38 4.92 3.84 -13.81
CA PHE A 38 5.78 4.90 -14.33
C PHE A 38 5.91 6.08 -13.37
N THR A 39 5.09 6.13 -12.32
CA THR A 39 5.12 7.18 -11.32
C THR A 39 5.48 6.61 -9.95
N THR A 40 6.17 7.42 -9.14
CA THR A 40 6.49 7.08 -7.74
C THR A 40 5.24 6.79 -6.92
N ILE A 41 4.15 7.51 -7.20
CA ILE A 41 2.86 7.33 -6.51
C ILE A 41 2.27 5.95 -6.78
N GLU A 42 2.19 5.55 -8.06
CA GLU A 42 1.69 4.23 -8.46
C GLU A 42 2.52 3.10 -7.85
N GLN A 43 3.85 3.26 -7.88
CA GLN A 43 4.74 2.28 -7.28
C GLN A 43 4.59 2.22 -5.76
N THR A 44 4.44 3.36 -5.09
CA THR A 44 4.21 3.39 -3.63
C THR A 44 2.89 2.71 -3.28
N LYS A 45 1.80 2.95 -4.03
CA LYS A 45 0.53 2.24 -3.85
C LYS A 45 0.69 0.72 -4.00
N SER A 46 1.47 0.28 -4.97
CA SER A 46 1.76 -1.14 -5.18
C SER A 46 2.61 -1.73 -4.06
N ASN A 47 3.60 -0.99 -3.56
CA ASN A 47 4.43 -1.40 -2.44
C ASN A 47 3.63 -1.53 -1.14
N ILE A 48 2.72 -0.59 -0.86
CA ILE A 48 1.80 -0.65 0.29
C ILE A 48 0.92 -1.91 0.19
N LYS A 49 0.30 -2.16 -0.96
CA LYS A 49 -0.50 -3.38 -1.16
C LYS A 49 0.33 -4.64 -0.95
N ASN A 50 1.50 -4.70 -1.56
CA ASN A 50 2.39 -5.85 -1.42
C ASN A 50 2.79 -6.10 0.03
N LEU A 51 3.14 -5.04 0.78
CA LEU A 51 3.49 -5.12 2.20
C LEU A 51 2.33 -5.64 3.04
N LEU A 52 1.15 -5.02 2.90
CA LEU A 52 0.00 -5.31 3.74
C LEU A 52 -0.68 -6.65 3.43
N LEU A 53 -0.61 -7.11 2.17
CA LEU A 53 -1.16 -8.40 1.75
C LEU A 53 -0.18 -9.58 1.90
N THR A 54 1.10 -9.31 2.20
CA THR A 54 2.08 -10.36 2.47
C THR A 54 1.97 -10.81 3.93
N LYS A 55 1.88 -12.11 4.17
CA LYS A 55 1.91 -12.68 5.52
C LYS A 55 3.31 -12.62 6.10
N LYS A 56 3.42 -12.44 7.41
CA LYS A 56 4.70 -12.64 8.11
C LYS A 56 5.15 -14.09 7.91
N TYR A 57 6.45 -14.28 7.77
CA TYR A 57 7.11 -15.58 7.55
C TYR A 57 6.83 -16.26 6.20
N GLU A 58 6.07 -15.62 5.30
CA GLU A 58 5.85 -16.15 3.95
C GLU A 58 7.11 -16.08 3.07
N ARG A 59 7.93 -15.05 3.27
CA ARG A 59 9.16 -14.83 2.49
C ARG A 59 10.37 -15.48 3.16
N LEU A 60 10.95 -16.50 2.52
CA LEU A 60 12.09 -17.24 3.04
C LEU A 60 13.32 -16.35 3.33
N MET A 61 13.59 -15.34 2.48
CA MET A 61 14.76 -14.47 2.64
C MET A 61 14.52 -13.26 3.54
N GLN A 62 13.26 -12.92 3.80
CA GLN A 62 12.85 -11.82 4.67
C GLN A 62 11.59 -12.20 5.46
N PRO A 63 11.71 -13.06 6.46
CA PRO A 63 10.54 -13.56 7.20
C PRO A 63 9.78 -12.46 7.95
N ASN A 64 10.47 -11.39 8.32
CA ASN A 64 9.85 -10.27 9.05
C ASN A 64 9.08 -9.29 8.15
N LEU A 65 9.22 -9.40 6.81
CA LEU A 65 8.48 -8.54 5.88
C LEU A 65 7.04 -9.03 5.77
N GLY A 66 6.12 -8.10 5.90
CA GLY A 66 4.69 -8.34 5.81
C GLY A 66 3.93 -7.77 7.00
N SER A 67 2.62 -7.89 6.94
CA SER A 67 1.71 -7.52 8.02
C SER A 67 1.07 -8.77 8.61
N GLY A 68 0.66 -8.73 9.84
CA GLY A 68 -0.15 -9.80 10.46
C GLY A 68 -1.65 -9.64 10.19
N MET A 69 -2.06 -8.87 9.19
CA MET A 69 -3.47 -8.51 8.99
C MET A 69 -4.37 -9.70 8.70
N GLN A 70 -3.89 -10.67 7.91
CA GLN A 70 -4.69 -11.86 7.62
C GLN A 70 -4.93 -12.73 8.85
N GLU A 71 -3.97 -12.78 9.78
CA GLU A 71 -4.11 -13.52 11.02
C GLU A 71 -5.19 -12.89 11.90
N LEU A 72 -5.28 -11.56 11.94
CA LEU A 72 -6.31 -10.82 12.69
C LEU A 72 -7.73 -11.08 12.18
N LEU A 73 -7.90 -11.34 10.88
CA LEU A 73 -9.22 -11.65 10.31
C LEU A 73 -9.78 -13.00 10.76
N PHE A 74 -8.91 -13.91 11.20
CA PHE A 74 -9.33 -15.19 11.80
C PHE A 74 -9.62 -15.07 13.30
N GLU A 75 -9.19 -14.00 13.96
CA GLU A 75 -9.60 -13.73 15.33
C GLU A 75 -11.11 -13.40 15.36
N MET A 76 -11.78 -13.83 16.40
CA MET A 76 -13.23 -13.58 16.53
C MET A 76 -13.50 -12.08 16.42
N ASN A 77 -14.61 -11.75 15.74
CA ASN A 77 -15.12 -10.38 15.53
C ASN A 77 -15.32 -9.66 16.88
N ASP A 78 -14.24 -9.11 17.40
CA ASP A 78 -14.22 -8.32 18.61
C ASP A 78 -14.38 -6.84 18.24
N GLU A 79 -14.95 -6.05 19.13
CA GLU A 79 -15.06 -4.59 18.95
C GLU A 79 -13.69 -3.94 18.74
N ASP A 80 -12.62 -4.59 19.23
CA ASP A 80 -11.24 -4.14 19.13
C ASP A 80 -10.53 -4.49 17.80
N LEU A 81 -11.18 -5.24 16.89
CA LEU A 81 -10.53 -5.69 15.64
C LEU A 81 -10.07 -4.53 14.76
N ALA A 82 -10.89 -3.48 14.63
CA ALA A 82 -10.54 -2.30 13.86
C ALA A 82 -9.28 -1.62 14.39
N GLN A 83 -9.17 -1.47 15.71
CA GLN A 83 -7.99 -0.88 16.34
C GLN A 83 -6.74 -1.74 16.14
N LYS A 84 -6.85 -3.06 16.29
CA LYS A 84 -5.74 -3.99 16.04
C LYS A 84 -5.24 -3.93 14.59
N ILE A 85 -6.16 -3.81 13.63
CA ILE A 85 -5.82 -3.65 12.20
C ILE A 85 -5.08 -2.32 12.00
N GLU A 86 -5.56 -1.22 12.57
CA GLU A 86 -4.94 0.10 12.48
C GLU A 86 -3.51 0.09 13.05
N ASP A 87 -3.32 -0.46 14.25
CA ASP A 87 -2.03 -0.57 14.91
C ASP A 87 -1.04 -1.43 14.09
N THR A 88 -1.54 -2.51 13.48
CA THR A 88 -0.75 -3.40 12.63
C THR A 88 -0.31 -2.70 11.33
N ILE A 89 -1.20 -1.93 10.71
CA ILE A 89 -0.89 -1.12 9.54
C ILE A 89 0.19 -0.09 9.88
N ASN A 90 -0.02 0.70 10.92
CA ASN A 90 0.89 1.74 11.35
C ASN A 90 2.28 1.18 11.63
N SER A 91 2.39 0.13 12.43
CA SER A 91 3.66 -0.53 12.77
C SER A 91 4.39 -1.08 11.53
N SER A 92 3.65 -1.70 10.61
CA SER A 92 4.23 -2.24 9.37
C SER A 92 4.72 -1.13 8.44
N MET A 93 3.97 -0.04 8.32
CA MET A 93 4.32 1.11 7.48
C MET A 93 5.53 1.86 8.04
N GLU A 94 5.58 2.12 9.33
CA GLU A 94 6.74 2.77 9.98
C GLU A 94 8.03 1.97 9.79
N THR A 95 7.93 0.65 9.86
CA THR A 95 9.10 -0.23 9.73
C THR A 95 9.60 -0.31 8.29
N TRP A 96 8.70 -0.47 7.31
CA TRP A 96 9.09 -0.84 5.95
C TRP A 96 8.97 0.30 4.93
N LEU A 97 8.12 1.30 5.18
CA LEU A 97 7.88 2.43 4.30
C LEU A 97 7.94 3.77 5.07
N PRO A 98 9.07 4.10 5.72
CA PRO A 98 9.16 5.29 6.59
C PRO A 98 9.00 6.63 5.85
N PHE A 99 9.07 6.62 4.51
CA PHE A 99 8.82 7.81 3.68
C PHE A 99 7.34 8.05 3.39
N VAL A 100 6.45 7.18 3.85
CA VAL A 100 5.00 7.29 3.73
C VAL A 100 4.41 7.68 5.08
N THR A 101 3.67 8.76 5.13
CA THR A 101 2.94 9.19 6.33
C THR A 101 1.46 8.87 6.15
N ILE A 102 0.89 8.11 7.06
CA ILE A 102 -0.53 7.82 7.09
C ILE A 102 -1.24 9.00 7.75
N GLU A 103 -2.27 9.52 7.10
CA GLU A 103 -3.11 10.61 7.60
C GLU A 103 -4.43 10.08 8.19
N ASP A 104 -4.98 9.02 7.58
CA ASP A 104 -6.26 8.44 8.00
C ASP A 104 -6.40 7.00 7.53
N ILE A 105 -7.03 6.18 8.36
CA ILE A 105 -7.35 4.78 8.07
C ILE A 105 -8.84 4.59 8.28
N SER A 106 -9.55 4.17 7.25
CA SER A 106 -10.96 3.85 7.31
C SER A 106 -11.16 2.35 7.08
N ILE A 107 -11.79 1.69 8.03
CA ILE A 107 -12.03 0.24 8.02
C ILE A 107 -13.54 0.03 7.97
N GLU A 108 -14.01 -0.57 6.88
CA GLU A 108 -15.42 -0.85 6.68
C GLU A 108 -15.68 -2.35 6.79
N GLN A 109 -16.50 -2.72 7.76
CA GLN A 109 -17.04 -4.06 7.92
C GLN A 109 -18.54 -4.03 7.60
N THR A 110 -18.94 -4.50 6.45
CA THR A 110 -20.36 -4.70 6.12
C THR A 110 -20.81 -6.05 6.67
N ASN A 111 -22.09 -6.18 7.04
CA ASN A 111 -22.63 -7.44 7.58
C ASN A 111 -22.43 -8.64 6.63
N GLU A 112 -22.45 -8.41 5.31
CA GLU A 112 -22.12 -9.42 4.30
C GLU A 112 -20.65 -9.86 4.35
N PHE A 113 -19.75 -8.96 4.78
CA PHE A 113 -18.32 -9.25 4.94
C PHE A 113 -18.00 -9.97 6.26
N LYS A 114 -18.84 -9.82 7.29
CA LYS A 114 -18.68 -10.56 8.56
C LYS A 114 -18.81 -12.07 8.36
N ASP A 115 -19.74 -12.49 7.51
CA ASP A 115 -19.95 -13.91 7.20
C ASP A 115 -18.85 -14.48 6.29
N SER A 116 -18.14 -13.63 5.53
CA SER A 116 -17.07 -14.02 4.59
C SER A 116 -15.66 -13.69 5.07
N ASN A 117 -15.48 -13.23 6.31
CA ASN A 117 -14.20 -12.79 6.86
C ASN A 117 -13.45 -11.81 5.92
N GLN A 118 -14.17 -10.84 5.38
CA GLN A 118 -13.62 -9.81 4.50
C GLN A 118 -13.70 -8.45 5.17
N VAL A 119 -12.69 -7.63 4.93
CA VAL A 119 -12.61 -6.26 5.43
C VAL A 119 -12.11 -5.34 4.33
N ASN A 120 -12.83 -4.26 4.08
CA ASN A 120 -12.37 -3.18 3.22
C ASN A 120 -11.57 -2.17 4.01
N VAL A 121 -10.34 -1.96 3.59
CA VAL A 121 -9.44 -0.97 4.18
C VAL A 121 -9.18 0.14 3.18
N SER A 122 -9.43 1.37 3.59
CA SER A 122 -9.13 2.59 2.84
C SER A 122 -8.10 3.41 3.59
N LEU A 123 -6.94 3.60 2.98
CA LEU A 123 -5.82 4.36 3.53
C LEU A 123 -5.70 5.71 2.82
N ARG A 124 -5.60 6.78 3.60
CA ARG A 124 -5.18 8.09 3.11
C ARG A 124 -3.76 8.36 3.58
N PHE A 125 -2.86 8.59 2.65
CA PHE A 125 -1.45 8.74 2.95
C PHE A 125 -0.81 9.84 2.12
N ARG A 126 0.34 10.30 2.58
CA ARG A 126 1.19 11.28 1.91
C ARG A 126 2.60 10.72 1.78
N ILE A 127 3.23 11.00 0.65
CA ILE A 127 4.63 10.67 0.43
C ILE A 127 5.46 11.90 0.84
N GLN A 128 6.56 11.69 1.55
CA GLN A 128 7.37 12.74 2.21
C GLN A 128 7.74 13.93 1.30
N ASN A 129 7.90 13.71 0.00
CA ASN A 129 8.23 14.76 -0.96
C ASN A 129 7.04 15.23 -1.80
N ASN A 130 5.83 14.77 -1.50
CA ASN A 130 4.62 15.12 -2.25
C ASN A 130 3.58 15.74 -1.32
N VAL A 131 3.06 16.91 -1.70
CA VAL A 131 2.04 17.62 -0.92
C VAL A 131 0.65 16.99 -1.10
N ASN A 132 0.46 16.23 -2.18
CA ASN A 132 -0.83 15.65 -2.49
C ASN A 132 -1.16 14.49 -1.56
N LEU A 133 -2.40 14.48 -1.10
CA LEU A 133 -2.98 13.38 -0.34
C LEU A 133 -3.47 12.32 -1.33
N GLU A 134 -3.01 11.09 -1.16
CA GLU A 134 -3.37 9.96 -2.00
C GLU A 134 -4.23 8.97 -1.23
N THR A 135 -5.19 8.36 -1.92
CA THR A 135 -6.06 7.35 -1.35
C THR A 135 -5.78 5.98 -1.98
N LEU A 136 -5.76 4.96 -1.16
CA LEU A 136 -5.62 3.56 -1.55
C LEU A 136 -6.67 2.74 -0.85
N SER A 137 -7.53 2.06 -1.63
CA SER A 137 -8.51 1.12 -1.09
C SER A 137 -8.18 -0.29 -1.56
N PHE A 138 -8.32 -1.26 -0.69
CA PHE A 138 -8.15 -2.67 -0.99
C PHE A 138 -8.97 -3.53 -0.05
N ASN A 139 -9.33 -4.72 -0.53
CA ASN A 139 -10.05 -5.72 0.23
C ASN A 139 -9.07 -6.77 0.74
N ILE A 140 -9.23 -7.16 2.00
CA ILE A 140 -8.49 -8.25 2.62
C ILE A 140 -9.49 -9.37 2.87
N GLN A 141 -9.11 -10.56 2.43
CA GLN A 141 -9.86 -11.78 2.61
C GLN A 141 -8.99 -12.79 3.37
N ALA A 142 -9.60 -13.44 4.33
CA ALA A 142 -8.94 -14.49 5.11
C ALA A 142 -8.89 -15.82 4.36
#